data_f6de6043f9ec0c0be503f0822bc5bc20
#
_entry.id   f6de6043f9ec0c0be503f0822bc5bc20
#
_cell.length_a   1.000
_cell.length_b   1.000
_cell.length_c   1.000
_cell.angle_alpha   90.00
_cell.angle_beta   90.00
_cell.angle_gamma   90.00
#
_symmetry.space_group_name_H-M   'P 1'
#
loop_
_entity.id
_entity.type
_entity.pdbx_description
1 polymer ?
#
loop_
_entity_poly.entity_id
_entity_poly.type
_entity_poly.pdbx_seq_one_letter_code
_entity_poly.pdbx_strand_id
1 'polypeptide(L)'
;MAKHLLLDGNSLTYRAFFALPTDMATASGQVTNAVFGFTSMLLNLVKDQNPDGVVVAFDRPEPTFRHEMLPEYKAQRDPTPDLLIEQFAIVRTVLDALQVPTVDLVGFEADDVLATMAVQIADNGDEAIIVTGDRDIYQMVKDPLIKVLYNKRGVSDYALYDEAGIVERTGVTPELYPQYAALRGDPSDNLPGVPGVGEKTAAKLINAYGGLDGIFDHADEQTPKLRQNLIEFEERARRNVDAMVLRTDAPVDLDLASVRWGTINTSDVRELFEELEFNSLYERLGELVGGDLPSMASQENILEAEPTIATSADQCVELLGGLIQSQLPVSIAWRADDDGSLMALAAVHEPESAGVLVIETQLLEDKKVQSALEEVLNVDRNGFDTHDAKQLTRGLRQLGLKSDGLRVDTAIAGYLLDPSGGRYVLDELLKKYCRTEIVRGDVVEAGQLDLAGSSDDQLLDVARDALAVNRLAPTMSNLINERSMVWLYEELERPLISVLSRMEDAGVGVDVTELTRMRDYLVG
;
A
#
# COMPACT_ATOMS: atom_id res chain seq x y z
N MET A 1 13.23 -11.13 -32.51
CA MET A 1 14.10 -10.92 -31.34
C MET A 1 13.18 -10.63 -30.18
N ALA A 2 13.00 -11.60 -29.32
CA ALA A 2 12.17 -11.42 -28.13
C ALA A 2 12.95 -10.58 -27.09
N LYS A 3 12.24 -9.89 -26.21
CA LYS A 3 12.82 -9.09 -25.14
C LYS A 3 12.40 -9.67 -23.80
N HIS A 4 13.37 -9.99 -22.96
CA HIS A 4 13.15 -10.55 -21.64
C HIS A 4 13.61 -9.58 -20.54
N LEU A 5 12.77 -9.39 -19.52
CA LEU A 5 13.17 -8.74 -18.26
C LEU A 5 13.59 -9.79 -17.25
N LEU A 6 14.78 -9.63 -16.72
CA LEU A 6 15.35 -10.47 -15.66
C LEU A 6 15.50 -9.62 -14.41
N LEU A 7 14.67 -9.86 -13.40
CA LEU A 7 14.58 -9.03 -12.20
C LEU A 7 15.28 -9.66 -11.01
N ASP A 8 16.07 -8.87 -10.30
CA ASP A 8 16.61 -9.19 -9.00
C ASP A 8 15.51 -9.00 -7.93
N GLY A 9 14.92 -10.11 -7.51
CA GLY A 9 13.79 -10.11 -6.59
C GLY A 9 14.15 -9.58 -5.20
N ASN A 10 15.35 -9.91 -4.70
CA ASN A 10 15.82 -9.43 -3.41
C ASN A 10 16.07 -7.92 -3.44
N SER A 11 16.86 -7.45 -4.39
CA SER A 11 17.20 -6.03 -4.52
C SER A 11 15.95 -5.15 -4.64
N LEU A 12 14.98 -5.55 -5.47
CA LEU A 12 13.75 -4.79 -5.67
C LEU A 12 12.84 -4.83 -4.43
N THR A 13 12.73 -5.97 -3.75
CA THR A 13 11.90 -6.10 -2.54
C THR A 13 12.48 -5.29 -1.37
N TYR A 14 13.80 -5.36 -1.15
CA TYR A 14 14.49 -4.52 -0.17
C TYR A 14 14.28 -3.04 -0.46
N ARG A 15 14.44 -2.65 -1.70
CA ARG A 15 14.25 -1.26 -2.12
C ARG A 15 12.81 -0.77 -1.88
N ALA A 16 11.83 -1.57 -2.20
CA ALA A 16 10.43 -1.26 -1.94
C ALA A 16 10.16 -1.06 -0.44
N PHE A 17 10.68 -1.96 0.39
CA PHE A 17 10.53 -1.90 1.84
C PHE A 17 11.06 -0.61 2.45
N PHE A 18 12.28 -0.17 2.04
CA PHE A 18 12.88 1.05 2.57
C PHE A 18 12.41 2.33 1.89
N ALA A 19 11.74 2.25 0.75
CA ALA A 19 11.21 3.43 0.04
C ALA A 19 9.80 3.82 0.48
N LEU A 20 9.02 2.88 1.02
CA LEU A 20 7.63 3.08 1.42
C LEU A 20 7.45 2.92 2.93
N PRO A 21 6.49 3.64 3.52
CA PRO A 21 6.24 3.58 4.97
C PRO A 21 5.80 2.19 5.42
N THR A 22 6.30 1.73 6.57
CA THR A 22 5.96 0.41 7.15
C THR A 22 4.59 0.36 7.83
N ASP A 23 3.89 1.47 7.92
CA ASP A 23 2.48 1.55 8.35
C ASP A 23 1.49 1.24 7.23
N MET A 24 1.98 1.04 6.00
CA MET A 24 1.17 0.54 4.89
C MET A 24 0.81 -0.92 5.14
N ALA A 25 -0.44 -1.16 5.55
CA ALA A 25 -0.95 -2.47 5.90
C ALA A 25 -2.40 -2.64 5.44
N THR A 26 -2.84 -3.89 5.25
CA THR A 26 -4.25 -4.22 5.01
C THR A 26 -5.11 -3.92 6.24
N ALA A 27 -6.43 -3.90 6.10
CA ALA A 27 -7.38 -3.74 7.22
C ALA A 27 -7.21 -4.83 8.29
N SER A 28 -6.71 -6.01 7.92
CA SER A 28 -6.36 -7.09 8.84
C SER A 28 -5.04 -6.86 9.61
N GLY A 29 -4.28 -5.82 9.25
CA GLY A 29 -3.01 -5.46 9.88
C GLY A 29 -1.77 -6.10 9.27
N GLN A 30 -1.88 -6.78 8.13
CA GLN A 30 -0.74 -7.33 7.41
C GLN A 30 0.05 -6.21 6.72
N VAL A 31 1.32 -6.05 7.06
CA VAL A 31 2.21 -5.05 6.43
C VAL A 31 2.48 -5.44 4.98
N THR A 32 2.27 -4.52 4.04
CA THR A 32 2.32 -4.79 2.60
C THR A 32 3.17 -3.79 1.81
N ASN A 33 3.90 -2.89 2.47
CA ASN A 33 4.67 -1.83 1.80
C ASN A 33 5.69 -2.38 0.77
N ALA A 34 6.43 -3.44 1.11
CA ALA A 34 7.38 -4.05 0.18
C ALA A 34 6.67 -4.74 -0.99
N VAL A 35 5.57 -5.45 -0.72
CA VAL A 35 4.78 -6.14 -1.77
C VAL A 35 4.17 -5.13 -2.73
N PHE A 36 3.55 -4.07 -2.20
CA PHE A 36 2.99 -2.98 -3.02
C PHE A 36 4.05 -2.32 -3.89
N GLY A 37 5.18 -1.95 -3.27
CA GLY A 37 6.28 -1.29 -3.98
C GLY A 37 6.90 -2.19 -5.06
N PHE A 38 7.16 -3.45 -4.75
CA PHE A 38 7.66 -4.45 -5.72
C PHE A 38 6.70 -4.62 -6.90
N THR A 39 5.42 -4.85 -6.61
CA THR A 39 4.39 -5.01 -7.66
C THR A 39 4.27 -3.76 -8.51
N SER A 40 4.29 -2.57 -7.88
CA SER A 40 4.27 -1.29 -8.61
C SER A 40 5.48 -1.11 -9.52
N MET A 41 6.70 -1.50 -9.05
CA MET A 41 7.91 -1.48 -9.87
C MET A 41 7.79 -2.46 -11.05
N LEU A 42 7.35 -3.69 -10.81
CA LEU A 42 7.14 -4.69 -11.85
C LEU A 42 6.22 -4.18 -12.96
N LEU A 43 5.05 -3.63 -12.59
CA LEU A 43 4.09 -3.11 -13.57
C LEU A 43 4.65 -1.91 -14.36
N ASN A 44 5.40 -1.01 -13.71
CA ASN A 44 6.08 0.09 -14.41
C ASN A 44 7.13 -0.43 -15.40
N LEU A 45 7.95 -1.39 -14.97
CA LEU A 45 8.98 -1.98 -15.82
C LEU A 45 8.39 -2.66 -17.06
N VAL A 46 7.30 -3.39 -16.87
CA VAL A 46 6.57 -4.02 -17.99
C VAL A 46 6.01 -2.95 -18.93
N LYS A 47 5.39 -1.90 -18.38
CA LYS A 47 4.85 -0.80 -19.18
C LYS A 47 5.92 -0.10 -20.01
N ASP A 48 7.06 0.22 -19.39
CA ASP A 48 8.10 1.02 -20.02
C ASP A 48 8.95 0.22 -21.01
N GLN A 49 9.21 -1.04 -20.71
CA GLN A 49 10.07 -1.90 -21.52
C GLN A 49 9.30 -2.76 -22.52
N ASN A 50 8.00 -2.99 -22.30
CA ASN A 50 7.14 -3.84 -23.14
C ASN A 50 7.81 -5.19 -23.49
N PRO A 51 8.13 -6.03 -22.49
CA PRO A 51 8.84 -7.29 -22.69
C PRO A 51 7.91 -8.39 -23.21
N ASP A 52 8.49 -9.35 -23.92
CA ASP A 52 7.81 -10.60 -24.30
C ASP A 52 7.74 -11.57 -23.11
N GLY A 53 8.74 -11.55 -22.21
CA GLY A 53 8.81 -12.41 -21.04
C GLY A 53 9.45 -11.72 -19.83
N VAL A 54 9.08 -12.18 -18.63
CA VAL A 54 9.61 -11.68 -17.34
C VAL A 54 9.99 -12.87 -16.48
N VAL A 55 11.17 -12.82 -15.84
CA VAL A 55 11.63 -13.81 -14.85
C VAL A 55 12.19 -13.08 -13.65
N VAL A 56 11.98 -13.61 -12.44
CA VAL A 56 12.52 -13.04 -11.21
C VAL A 56 13.45 -14.05 -10.54
N ALA A 57 14.69 -13.65 -10.26
CA ALA A 57 15.62 -14.45 -9.49
C ALA A 57 15.63 -14.00 -8.02
N PHE A 58 15.76 -14.98 -7.10
CA PHE A 58 15.87 -14.73 -5.67
C PHE A 58 17.10 -15.40 -5.08
N ASP A 59 17.69 -14.76 -4.07
CA ASP A 59 18.69 -15.40 -3.22
C ASP A 59 18.07 -16.46 -2.33
N ARG A 60 18.87 -17.43 -1.98
CA ARG A 60 18.56 -18.42 -0.97
C ARG A 60 19.34 -18.15 0.32
N PRO A 61 18.81 -18.61 1.49
CA PRO A 61 19.49 -18.42 2.77
C PRO A 61 20.75 -19.28 2.94
N GLU A 62 20.94 -20.31 2.10
CA GLU A 62 22.08 -21.21 2.18
C GLU A 62 23.36 -20.52 1.71
N PRO A 63 24.54 -20.87 2.27
CA PRO A 63 25.82 -20.35 1.82
C PRO A 63 26.08 -20.64 0.34
N THR A 64 26.72 -19.69 -0.33
CA THR A 64 27.15 -19.83 -1.73
C THR A 64 28.65 -20.18 -1.82
N PHE A 65 29.14 -20.51 -3.02
CA PHE A 65 30.56 -20.75 -3.26
C PHE A 65 31.44 -19.57 -2.82
N ARG A 66 30.92 -18.33 -2.79
CA ARG A 66 31.64 -17.15 -2.30
C ARG A 66 31.94 -17.23 -0.81
N HIS A 67 31.02 -17.75 -0.01
CA HIS A 67 31.21 -17.98 1.43
C HIS A 67 32.26 -19.08 1.70
N GLU A 68 32.33 -20.10 0.82
CA GLU A 68 33.35 -21.14 0.92
C GLU A 68 34.76 -20.57 0.57
N MET A 69 34.82 -19.67 -0.41
CA MET A 69 36.04 -19.02 -0.85
C MET A 69 36.53 -17.94 0.14
N LEU A 70 35.58 -17.15 0.68
CA LEU A 70 35.81 -16.00 1.55
C LEU A 70 34.82 -16.04 2.73
N PRO A 71 35.19 -16.62 3.88
CA PRO A 71 34.28 -16.74 5.04
C PRO A 71 33.77 -15.40 5.57
N GLU A 72 34.49 -14.30 5.33
CA GLU A 72 34.09 -12.93 5.70
C GLU A 72 33.17 -12.26 4.68
N TYR A 73 32.84 -12.89 3.56
CA TYR A 73 31.96 -12.36 2.52
C TYR A 73 30.57 -12.03 3.11
N LYS A 74 30.11 -10.78 2.95
CA LYS A 74 28.83 -10.26 3.46
C LYS A 74 28.61 -10.40 4.99
N ALA A 75 29.67 -10.76 5.79
CA ALA A 75 29.51 -11.06 7.22
C ALA A 75 29.09 -9.86 8.08
N GLN A 76 29.22 -8.63 7.58
CA GLN A 76 28.81 -7.41 8.29
C GLN A 76 27.37 -6.97 7.99
N ARG A 77 26.65 -7.68 7.12
CA ARG A 77 25.28 -7.32 6.79
C ARG A 77 24.36 -7.52 8.01
N ASP A 78 23.55 -6.52 8.28
CA ASP A 78 22.50 -6.64 9.30
C ASP A 78 21.48 -7.74 8.89
N PRO A 79 20.87 -8.42 9.86
CA PRO A 79 19.82 -9.39 9.58
C PRO A 79 18.63 -8.69 8.89
N THR A 80 17.97 -9.44 8.01
CA THR A 80 16.75 -8.96 7.34
C THR A 80 15.68 -8.64 8.39
N PRO A 81 15.03 -7.47 8.35
CA PRO A 81 13.94 -7.15 9.25
C PRO A 81 12.81 -8.19 9.19
N ASP A 82 12.26 -8.59 10.35
CA ASP A 82 11.20 -9.60 10.42
C ASP A 82 10.00 -9.27 9.54
N LEU A 83 9.54 -8.01 9.55
CA LEU A 83 8.45 -7.51 8.70
C LEU A 83 8.73 -7.64 7.20
N LEU A 84 10.00 -7.66 6.80
CA LEU A 84 10.38 -7.86 5.40
C LEU A 84 10.43 -9.35 5.04
N ILE A 85 10.84 -10.21 5.97
CA ILE A 85 10.89 -11.67 5.75
C ILE A 85 9.50 -12.21 5.37
N GLU A 86 8.46 -11.78 6.10
CA GLU A 86 7.09 -12.18 5.82
C GLU A 86 6.63 -11.72 4.42
N GLN A 87 7.04 -10.54 4.00
CA GLN A 87 6.65 -9.98 2.71
C GLN A 87 7.31 -10.66 1.50
N PHE A 88 8.47 -11.29 1.65
CA PHE A 88 9.07 -12.09 0.55
C PHE A 88 8.17 -13.24 0.10
N ALA A 89 7.51 -13.91 1.04
CA ALA A 89 6.56 -14.97 0.70
C ALA A 89 5.38 -14.43 -0.10
N ILE A 90 4.85 -13.27 0.29
CA ILE A 90 3.72 -12.64 -0.39
C ILE A 90 4.13 -12.14 -1.79
N VAL A 91 5.35 -11.58 -1.95
CA VAL A 91 5.88 -11.21 -3.27
C VAL A 91 5.91 -12.41 -4.22
N ARG A 92 6.34 -13.59 -3.72
CA ARG A 92 6.32 -14.83 -4.52
C ARG A 92 4.89 -15.24 -4.88
N THR A 93 3.94 -15.14 -3.95
CA THR A 93 2.52 -15.42 -4.23
C THR A 93 1.96 -14.48 -5.31
N VAL A 94 2.34 -13.20 -5.28
CA VAL A 94 1.96 -12.24 -6.35
C VAL A 94 2.55 -12.65 -7.69
N LEU A 95 3.82 -13.04 -7.74
CA LEU A 95 4.47 -13.50 -8.97
C LEU A 95 3.83 -14.79 -9.52
N ASP A 96 3.49 -15.74 -8.64
CA ASP A 96 2.78 -16.96 -9.02
C ASP A 96 1.41 -16.68 -9.62
N ALA A 97 0.63 -15.77 -9.00
CA ALA A 97 -0.68 -15.34 -9.52
C ALA A 97 -0.55 -14.65 -10.90
N LEU A 98 0.53 -13.85 -11.09
CA LEU A 98 0.85 -13.22 -12.36
C LEU A 98 1.48 -14.17 -13.38
N GLN A 99 1.68 -15.44 -13.04
CA GLN A 99 2.37 -16.44 -13.87
C GLN A 99 3.79 -15.99 -14.28
N VAL A 100 4.47 -15.26 -13.39
CA VAL A 100 5.86 -14.85 -13.60
C VAL A 100 6.77 -15.89 -12.96
N PRO A 101 7.59 -16.60 -13.73
CA PRO A 101 8.50 -17.61 -13.18
C PRO A 101 9.50 -17.02 -12.20
N THR A 102 9.70 -17.73 -11.10
CA THR A 102 10.74 -17.42 -10.11
C THR A 102 11.84 -18.47 -10.12
N VAL A 103 13.09 -18.06 -10.00
CA VAL A 103 14.26 -18.96 -10.01
C VAL A 103 15.11 -18.66 -8.78
N ASP A 104 15.46 -19.68 -8.02
CA ASP A 104 16.49 -19.63 -6.99
C ASP A 104 17.31 -20.93 -6.98
N LEU A 105 18.59 -20.87 -6.74
CA LEU A 105 19.48 -22.03 -6.81
C LEU A 105 20.38 -22.12 -5.56
N VAL A 106 20.46 -23.31 -4.99
CA VAL A 106 21.39 -23.58 -3.88
C VAL A 106 22.83 -23.44 -4.34
N GLY A 107 23.62 -22.69 -3.58
CA GLY A 107 25.05 -22.46 -3.86
C GLY A 107 25.35 -21.29 -4.81
N PHE A 108 24.33 -20.63 -5.36
CA PHE A 108 24.43 -19.45 -6.24
C PHE A 108 23.64 -18.29 -5.67
N GLU A 109 24.07 -17.08 -6.00
CA GLU A 109 23.31 -15.86 -5.70
C GLU A 109 22.37 -15.52 -6.87
N ALA A 110 21.36 -14.68 -6.61
CA ALA A 110 20.44 -14.23 -7.64
C ALA A 110 21.17 -13.62 -8.84
N ASP A 111 22.25 -12.87 -8.62
CA ASP A 111 23.05 -12.26 -9.68
C ASP A 111 23.70 -13.30 -10.61
N ASP A 112 24.18 -14.45 -10.08
CA ASP A 112 24.72 -15.55 -10.90
C ASP A 112 23.61 -16.19 -11.77
N VAL A 113 22.42 -16.33 -11.18
CA VAL A 113 21.24 -16.85 -11.90
C VAL A 113 20.83 -15.90 -13.02
N LEU A 114 20.76 -14.59 -12.73
CA LEU A 114 20.46 -13.54 -13.71
C LEU A 114 21.52 -13.50 -14.83
N ALA A 115 22.80 -13.57 -14.47
CA ALA A 115 23.91 -13.58 -15.41
C ALA A 115 23.83 -14.81 -16.34
N THR A 116 23.55 -15.99 -15.80
CA THR A 116 23.38 -17.23 -16.58
C THR A 116 22.21 -17.12 -17.54
N MET A 117 21.05 -16.67 -17.08
CA MET A 117 19.88 -16.51 -17.93
C MET A 117 20.09 -15.47 -19.04
N ALA A 118 20.75 -14.35 -18.72
CA ALA A 118 21.05 -13.31 -19.70
C ALA A 118 21.94 -13.84 -20.85
N VAL A 119 22.95 -14.65 -20.52
CA VAL A 119 23.79 -15.29 -21.54
C VAL A 119 22.99 -16.28 -22.37
N GLN A 120 22.16 -17.13 -21.76
CA GLN A 120 21.31 -18.08 -22.48
C GLN A 120 20.32 -17.39 -23.44
N ILE A 121 19.72 -16.27 -23.03
CA ILE A 121 18.85 -15.45 -23.86
C ILE A 121 19.64 -14.85 -25.04
N ALA A 122 20.81 -14.27 -24.77
CA ALA A 122 21.65 -13.67 -25.80
C ALA A 122 22.18 -14.70 -26.80
N ASP A 123 22.52 -15.89 -26.36
CA ASP A 123 22.97 -17.01 -27.23
C ASP A 123 21.86 -17.49 -28.19
N ASN A 124 20.60 -17.32 -27.80
CA ASN A 124 19.44 -17.55 -28.64
C ASN A 124 19.14 -16.37 -29.60
N GLY A 125 19.89 -15.28 -29.52
CA GLY A 125 19.72 -14.09 -30.36
C GLY A 125 18.60 -13.13 -29.85
N ASP A 126 18.16 -13.26 -28.61
CA ASP A 126 17.14 -12.42 -27.98
C ASP A 126 17.77 -11.39 -27.02
N GLU A 127 16.99 -10.34 -26.68
CA GLU A 127 17.43 -9.25 -25.80
C GLU A 127 17.11 -9.57 -24.34
N ALA A 128 18.11 -9.46 -23.46
CA ALA A 128 17.97 -9.54 -22.02
C ALA A 128 18.22 -8.16 -21.36
N ILE A 129 17.27 -7.71 -20.55
CA ILE A 129 17.43 -6.52 -19.72
C ILE A 129 17.43 -6.97 -18.25
N ILE A 130 18.57 -6.87 -17.60
CA ILE A 130 18.70 -7.21 -16.17
C ILE A 130 18.33 -6.00 -15.33
N VAL A 131 17.40 -6.15 -14.41
CA VAL A 131 16.90 -5.10 -13.53
C VAL A 131 17.37 -5.35 -12.10
N THR A 132 18.30 -4.54 -11.60
CA THR A 132 18.86 -4.68 -10.26
C THR A 132 19.34 -3.33 -9.71
N GLY A 133 19.58 -3.26 -8.41
CA GLY A 133 20.30 -2.18 -7.74
C GLY A 133 21.76 -2.51 -7.46
N ASP A 134 22.25 -3.69 -7.88
CA ASP A 134 23.65 -4.09 -7.73
C ASP A 134 24.49 -3.66 -8.92
N ARG A 135 25.69 -3.17 -8.66
CA ARG A 135 26.64 -2.72 -9.67
C ARG A 135 27.48 -3.85 -10.25
N ASP A 136 27.58 -4.96 -9.57
CA ASP A 136 28.41 -6.08 -10.04
C ASP A 136 27.84 -6.69 -11.33
N ILE A 137 26.53 -6.52 -11.55
CA ILE A 137 25.87 -6.93 -12.80
C ILE A 137 26.33 -6.12 -14.04
N TYR A 138 27.03 -4.98 -13.86
CA TYR A 138 27.55 -4.18 -14.98
C TYR A 138 28.51 -4.97 -15.88
N GLN A 139 29.19 -5.97 -15.33
CA GLN A 139 30.06 -6.86 -16.08
C GLN A 139 29.33 -7.67 -17.16
N MET A 140 28.01 -7.80 -17.04
CA MET A 140 27.19 -8.60 -17.96
C MET A 140 26.75 -7.82 -19.20
N VAL A 141 26.89 -6.49 -19.21
CA VAL A 141 26.45 -5.67 -20.34
C VAL A 141 27.23 -6.03 -21.60
N LYS A 142 26.49 -6.37 -22.66
CA LYS A 142 27.06 -6.78 -23.96
C LYS A 142 26.13 -6.36 -25.10
N ASP A 143 26.52 -5.33 -25.83
CA ASP A 143 25.73 -4.79 -26.91
C ASP A 143 25.58 -5.77 -28.09
N PRO A 144 24.42 -5.82 -28.76
CA PRO A 144 23.18 -5.12 -28.42
C PRO A 144 22.23 -5.93 -27.51
N LEU A 145 22.62 -7.13 -27.05
CA LEU A 145 21.73 -8.15 -26.53
C LEU A 145 21.55 -8.14 -25.02
N ILE A 146 22.54 -7.70 -24.26
CA ILE A 146 22.44 -7.66 -22.77
C ILE A 146 22.62 -6.24 -22.30
N LYS A 147 21.60 -5.71 -21.63
CA LYS A 147 21.59 -4.38 -21.02
C LYS A 147 21.22 -4.48 -19.53
N VAL A 148 21.58 -3.44 -18.78
CA VAL A 148 21.24 -3.35 -17.36
C VAL A 148 20.38 -2.13 -17.13
N LEU A 149 19.23 -2.34 -16.54
CA LEU A 149 18.35 -1.29 -16.04
C LEU A 149 18.61 -1.13 -14.54
N TYR A 150 19.49 -0.20 -14.21
CA TYR A 150 19.94 0.05 -12.85
C TYR A 150 18.98 0.94 -12.09
N ASN A 151 18.49 0.47 -10.95
CA ASN A 151 17.63 1.26 -10.08
C ASN A 151 18.49 2.23 -9.23
N LYS A 152 18.35 3.55 -9.48
CA LYS A 152 19.12 4.61 -8.81
C LYS A 152 18.55 4.99 -7.44
N ARG A 153 17.25 5.32 -7.39
CA ARG A 153 16.62 5.82 -6.16
C ARG A 153 15.11 5.51 -6.14
N GLY A 154 14.62 5.10 -4.95
CA GLY A 154 13.20 4.83 -4.76
C GLY A 154 12.69 3.72 -5.70
N VAL A 155 11.41 3.77 -6.06
CA VAL A 155 10.72 2.74 -6.84
C VAL A 155 10.54 3.09 -8.33
N SER A 156 11.00 4.25 -8.80
CA SER A 156 10.72 4.74 -10.15
C SER A 156 11.91 5.37 -10.89
N ASP A 157 13.07 5.53 -10.25
CA ASP A 157 14.24 6.16 -10.87
C ASP A 157 15.23 5.10 -11.37
N TYR A 158 15.22 4.84 -12.66
CA TYR A 158 16.07 3.85 -13.33
C TYR A 158 16.98 4.50 -14.37
N ALA A 159 18.11 3.86 -14.66
CA ALA A 159 18.96 4.17 -15.81
C ALA A 159 19.24 2.91 -16.59
N LEU A 160 18.95 2.92 -17.88
CA LEU A 160 19.34 1.86 -18.80
C LEU A 160 20.79 2.09 -19.24
N TYR A 161 21.62 1.06 -19.06
CA TYR A 161 23.03 1.07 -19.43
C TYR A 161 23.30 0.04 -20.53
N ASP A 162 23.92 0.50 -21.59
CA ASP A 162 24.64 -0.25 -22.60
C ASP A 162 26.17 -0.17 -22.32
N GLU A 163 27.01 -0.76 -23.17
CA GLU A 163 28.46 -0.71 -22.97
C GLU A 163 29.00 0.72 -22.86
N ALA A 164 28.54 1.64 -23.70
CA ALA A 164 28.94 3.03 -23.67
C ALA A 164 28.53 3.71 -22.36
N GLY A 165 27.32 3.44 -21.87
CA GLY A 165 26.81 3.94 -20.58
C GLY A 165 27.60 3.42 -19.39
N ILE A 166 28.07 2.17 -19.41
CA ILE A 166 28.95 1.62 -18.38
C ILE A 166 30.31 2.32 -18.40
N VAL A 167 30.89 2.53 -19.58
CA VAL A 167 32.17 3.26 -19.72
C VAL A 167 32.04 4.71 -19.22
N GLU A 168 30.96 5.40 -19.57
CA GLU A 168 30.71 6.75 -19.07
C GLU A 168 30.57 6.78 -17.54
N ARG A 169 29.89 5.78 -16.98
CA ARG A 169 29.58 5.69 -15.54
C ARG A 169 30.78 5.31 -14.68
N THR A 170 31.63 4.40 -15.17
CA THR A 170 32.70 3.76 -14.37
C THR A 170 34.10 4.10 -14.84
N GLY A 171 34.25 4.50 -16.10
CA GLY A 171 35.53 4.72 -16.77
C GLY A 171 36.17 3.44 -17.30
N VAL A 172 35.54 2.28 -17.20
CA VAL A 172 36.03 0.99 -17.71
C VAL A 172 34.96 0.25 -18.51
N THR A 173 35.37 -0.68 -19.38
CA THR A 173 34.45 -1.53 -20.11
C THR A 173 33.78 -2.56 -19.17
N PRO A 174 32.59 -3.07 -19.53
CA PRO A 174 31.91 -4.11 -18.74
C PRO A 174 32.81 -5.31 -18.43
N GLU A 175 33.54 -5.82 -19.38
CA GLU A 175 34.48 -6.96 -19.23
C GLU A 175 35.53 -6.73 -18.15
N LEU A 176 36.04 -5.51 -17.99
CA LEU A 176 37.07 -5.16 -17.01
C LEU A 176 36.46 -4.69 -15.66
N TYR A 177 35.14 -4.63 -15.55
CA TYR A 177 34.47 -4.16 -14.35
C TYR A 177 34.81 -4.98 -13.08
N PRO A 178 34.87 -6.32 -13.10
CA PRO A 178 35.24 -7.09 -11.91
C PRO A 178 36.66 -6.75 -11.40
N GLN A 179 37.63 -6.54 -12.31
CA GLN A 179 38.98 -6.16 -11.95
C GLN A 179 39.04 -4.73 -11.39
N TYR A 180 38.27 -3.82 -11.97
CA TYR A 180 38.11 -2.46 -11.45
C TYR A 180 37.48 -2.46 -10.04
N ALA A 181 36.42 -3.24 -9.81
CA ALA A 181 35.77 -3.36 -8.53
C ALA A 181 36.69 -3.99 -7.47
N ALA A 182 37.46 -5.01 -7.85
CA ALA A 182 38.40 -5.68 -6.95
C ALA A 182 39.54 -4.75 -6.49
N LEU A 183 40.02 -3.86 -7.36
CA LEU A 183 41.00 -2.84 -6.98
C LEU A 183 40.45 -1.79 -6.04
N ARG A 184 39.23 -1.28 -6.33
CA ARG A 184 38.54 -0.29 -5.53
C ARG A 184 38.09 -0.87 -4.19
N GLY A 185 37.69 -2.13 -4.20
CA GLY A 185 36.97 -2.82 -3.15
C GLY A 185 35.48 -2.59 -3.19
N ASP A 186 34.74 -3.48 -2.54
CA ASP A 186 33.31 -3.35 -2.29
C ASP A 186 32.97 -3.49 -0.80
N PRO A 187 32.68 -2.37 -0.11
CA PRO A 187 32.30 -2.41 1.29
C PRO A 187 30.97 -3.13 1.55
N SER A 188 30.04 -3.16 0.56
CA SER A 188 28.72 -3.81 0.75
C SER A 188 28.86 -5.33 0.85
N ASP A 189 29.91 -5.89 0.23
CA ASP A 189 30.22 -7.31 0.25
C ASP A 189 31.37 -7.67 1.19
N ASN A 190 31.85 -6.69 1.96
CA ASN A 190 33.02 -6.84 2.84
C ASN A 190 34.29 -7.25 2.09
N LEU A 191 34.48 -6.73 0.88
CA LEU A 191 35.65 -6.98 0.05
C LEU A 191 36.55 -5.74 0.02
N PRO A 192 37.54 -5.63 0.94
CA PRO A 192 38.43 -4.48 0.96
C PRO A 192 39.35 -4.48 -0.27
N GLY A 193 39.42 -3.36 -0.97
CA GLY A 193 40.31 -3.17 -2.13
C GLY A 193 41.74 -2.87 -1.75
N VAL A 194 42.51 -2.36 -2.71
CA VAL A 194 43.87 -1.89 -2.52
C VAL A 194 43.88 -0.53 -1.84
N PRO A 195 44.52 -0.34 -0.68
CA PRO A 195 44.51 0.93 0.04
C PRO A 195 44.99 2.10 -0.82
N GLY A 196 44.20 3.18 -0.87
CA GLY A 196 44.49 4.37 -1.68
C GLY A 196 44.09 4.27 -3.15
N VAL A 197 43.44 3.18 -3.54
CA VAL A 197 42.86 3.00 -4.87
C VAL A 197 41.34 3.18 -4.78
N GLY A 198 40.83 4.35 -5.18
CA GLY A 198 39.41 4.62 -5.34
C GLY A 198 38.99 4.56 -6.81
N GLU A 199 37.72 4.86 -7.10
CA GLU A 199 37.11 4.74 -8.44
C GLU A 199 37.98 5.33 -9.57
N LYS A 200 38.44 6.59 -9.43
CA LYS A 200 39.23 7.25 -10.47
C LYS A 200 40.63 6.61 -10.67
N THR A 201 41.26 6.16 -9.57
CA THR A 201 42.56 5.53 -9.64
C THR A 201 42.46 4.14 -10.24
N ALA A 202 41.48 3.35 -9.85
CA ALA A 202 41.24 2.02 -10.41
C ALA A 202 40.99 2.10 -11.92
N ALA A 203 40.06 2.98 -12.38
CA ALA A 203 39.80 3.16 -13.80
C ALA A 203 41.04 3.60 -14.59
N LYS A 204 41.83 4.54 -14.03
CA LYS A 204 43.09 4.97 -14.66
C LYS A 204 44.08 3.83 -14.82
N LEU A 205 44.26 3.01 -13.79
CA LEU A 205 45.19 1.87 -13.81
C LEU A 205 44.74 0.80 -14.81
N ILE A 206 43.46 0.41 -14.76
CA ILE A 206 42.86 -0.57 -15.68
C ILE A 206 43.07 -0.14 -17.14
N ASN A 207 42.73 1.12 -17.46
CA ASN A 207 42.86 1.63 -18.83
C ASN A 207 44.30 1.79 -19.29
N ALA A 208 45.26 2.08 -18.39
CA ALA A 208 46.64 2.26 -18.72
C ALA A 208 47.36 0.92 -18.98
N TYR A 209 46.99 -0.13 -18.23
CA TYR A 209 47.72 -1.39 -18.24
C TYR A 209 46.87 -2.60 -18.71
N GLY A 210 45.61 -2.39 -19.06
CA GLY A 210 44.75 -3.40 -19.66
C GLY A 210 44.16 -4.45 -18.72
N GLY A 211 44.36 -4.30 -17.40
CA GLY A 211 43.85 -5.23 -16.38
C GLY A 211 44.83 -5.43 -15.22
N LEU A 212 44.49 -6.30 -14.28
CA LEU A 212 45.27 -6.53 -13.05
C LEU A 212 46.69 -7.02 -13.33
N ASP A 213 46.88 -7.95 -14.26
CA ASP A 213 48.19 -8.47 -14.58
C ASP A 213 49.12 -7.35 -15.03
N GLY A 214 48.70 -6.55 -16.00
CA GLY A 214 49.47 -5.40 -16.45
C GLY A 214 49.74 -4.36 -15.35
N ILE A 215 48.80 -4.16 -14.43
CA ILE A 215 48.96 -3.23 -13.31
C ILE A 215 50.05 -3.72 -12.34
N PHE A 216 50.04 -4.99 -11.99
CA PHE A 216 51.02 -5.55 -11.06
C PHE A 216 52.40 -5.69 -11.70
N ASP A 217 52.48 -6.04 -12.98
CA ASP A 217 53.74 -6.08 -13.74
C ASP A 217 54.43 -4.70 -13.85
N HIS A 218 53.61 -3.61 -13.84
CA HIS A 218 54.12 -2.24 -13.92
C HIS A 218 53.95 -1.47 -12.60
N ALA A 219 53.86 -2.18 -11.47
CA ALA A 219 53.71 -1.54 -10.15
C ALA A 219 54.91 -0.60 -9.85
N ASP A 220 56.08 -0.89 -10.40
CA ASP A 220 57.31 -0.09 -10.23
C ASP A 220 57.19 1.31 -10.85
N GLU A 221 56.33 1.54 -11.80
CA GLU A 221 56.10 2.83 -12.44
C GLU A 221 55.21 3.76 -11.60
N GLN A 222 54.63 3.24 -10.51
CA GLN A 222 53.72 4.00 -9.67
C GLN A 222 54.46 4.80 -8.59
N THR A 223 53.72 5.75 -7.97
CA THR A 223 54.27 6.50 -6.82
C THR A 223 54.65 5.54 -5.68
N PRO A 224 55.67 5.88 -4.84
CA PRO A 224 56.17 4.95 -3.83
C PRO A 224 55.10 4.32 -2.92
N LYS A 225 54.12 5.11 -2.53
CA LYS A 225 53.03 4.61 -1.67
C LYS A 225 52.06 3.69 -2.42
N LEU A 226 51.70 4.04 -3.65
CA LEU A 226 50.81 3.22 -4.47
C LEU A 226 51.49 1.92 -4.88
N ARG A 227 52.77 1.98 -5.29
CA ARG A 227 53.59 0.81 -5.57
C ARG A 227 53.63 -0.16 -4.39
N GLN A 228 53.93 0.35 -3.18
CA GLN A 228 53.93 -0.47 -1.98
C GLN A 228 52.58 -1.18 -1.77
N ASN A 229 51.48 -0.43 -1.88
CA ASN A 229 50.13 -0.97 -1.67
C ASN A 229 49.77 -2.00 -2.77
N LEU A 230 50.11 -1.77 -4.02
CA LEU A 230 49.86 -2.72 -5.11
C LEU A 230 50.56 -4.05 -4.84
N ILE A 231 51.88 -4.02 -4.50
CA ILE A 231 52.66 -5.23 -4.20
C ILE A 231 52.13 -5.95 -2.96
N GLU A 232 51.79 -5.21 -1.89
CA GLU A 232 51.35 -5.79 -0.62
C GLU A 232 49.97 -6.45 -0.74
N PHE A 233 49.09 -5.88 -1.58
CA PHE A 233 47.67 -6.30 -1.65
C PHE A 233 47.28 -6.97 -2.97
N GLU A 234 48.27 -7.38 -3.80
CA GLU A 234 48.03 -8.08 -5.06
C GLU A 234 47.21 -9.35 -4.88
N GLU A 235 47.58 -10.24 -3.96
CA GLU A 235 46.88 -11.50 -3.73
C GLU A 235 45.41 -11.26 -3.30
N ARG A 236 45.20 -10.22 -2.50
CA ARG A 236 43.81 -9.82 -2.13
C ARG A 236 43.02 -9.37 -3.33
N ALA A 237 43.59 -8.49 -4.18
CA ALA A 237 42.87 -8.01 -5.35
C ALA A 237 42.50 -9.16 -6.30
N ARG A 238 43.41 -10.14 -6.49
CA ARG A 238 43.15 -11.32 -7.31
C ARG A 238 41.99 -12.17 -6.74
N ARG A 239 42.02 -12.47 -5.43
CA ARG A 239 40.90 -13.18 -4.76
C ARG A 239 39.60 -12.44 -4.84
N ASN A 240 39.63 -11.11 -4.75
CA ASN A 240 38.40 -10.31 -4.90
C ASN A 240 37.81 -10.44 -6.31
N VAL A 241 38.64 -10.49 -7.36
CA VAL A 241 38.14 -10.75 -8.73
C VAL A 241 37.38 -12.08 -8.79
N ASP A 242 37.97 -13.15 -8.23
CA ASP A 242 37.38 -14.49 -8.24
C ASP A 242 35.99 -14.50 -7.55
N ALA A 243 35.82 -13.68 -6.50
CA ALA A 243 34.54 -13.52 -5.81
C ALA A 243 33.54 -12.62 -6.55
N MET A 244 34.04 -11.60 -7.29
CA MET A 244 33.20 -10.61 -7.98
C MET A 244 32.78 -11.03 -9.40
N VAL A 245 33.49 -11.99 -10.00
CA VAL A 245 33.09 -12.53 -11.30
C VAL A 245 31.80 -13.34 -11.14
N LEU A 246 30.77 -12.94 -11.88
CA LEU A 246 29.49 -13.66 -11.89
C LEU A 246 29.60 -14.96 -12.67
N ARG A 247 28.99 -16.00 -12.13
CA ARG A 247 28.88 -17.29 -12.82
C ARG A 247 27.82 -17.21 -13.89
N THR A 248 28.13 -17.76 -15.05
CA THR A 248 27.23 -17.83 -16.20
C THR A 248 26.89 -19.26 -16.60
N ASP A 249 27.25 -20.20 -15.72
CA ASP A 249 27.10 -21.66 -15.90
C ASP A 249 26.24 -22.29 -14.77
N ALA A 250 25.44 -21.49 -14.06
CA ALA A 250 24.53 -21.98 -13.04
C ALA A 250 23.49 -22.94 -13.67
N PRO A 251 23.12 -24.05 -13.00
CA PRO A 251 22.22 -25.05 -13.55
C PRO A 251 20.75 -24.59 -13.53
N VAL A 252 20.44 -23.56 -14.31
CA VAL A 252 19.06 -23.03 -14.45
C VAL A 252 18.25 -23.99 -15.32
N ASP A 253 17.20 -24.56 -14.73
CA ASP A 253 16.25 -25.46 -15.40
C ASP A 253 14.94 -24.70 -15.71
N LEU A 254 15.02 -23.72 -16.61
CA LEU A 254 13.88 -22.95 -17.10
C LEU A 254 13.97 -22.78 -18.62
N ASP A 255 12.94 -23.22 -19.33
CA ASP A 255 12.81 -22.94 -20.77
C ASP A 255 12.47 -21.46 -21.00
N LEU A 256 13.51 -20.63 -21.09
CA LEU A 256 13.39 -19.18 -21.28
C LEU A 256 12.65 -18.84 -22.59
N ALA A 257 12.71 -19.71 -23.61
CA ALA A 257 12.01 -19.49 -24.87
C ALA A 257 10.49 -19.63 -24.72
N SER A 258 10.00 -20.30 -23.68
CA SER A 258 8.56 -20.46 -23.40
C SER A 258 8.00 -19.37 -22.47
N VAL A 259 8.85 -18.58 -21.81
CA VAL A 259 8.40 -17.53 -20.87
C VAL A 259 7.67 -16.43 -21.61
N ARG A 260 6.44 -16.12 -21.18
CA ARG A 260 5.63 -15.03 -21.75
C ARG A 260 5.03 -14.19 -20.62
N TRP A 261 5.03 -12.87 -20.85
CA TRP A 261 4.28 -11.93 -20.01
C TRP A 261 2.81 -11.87 -20.47
N GLY A 262 1.91 -11.67 -19.52
CA GLY A 262 0.49 -11.43 -19.79
C GLY A 262 -0.38 -12.70 -19.84
N THR A 263 0.22 -13.88 -19.63
CA THR A 263 -0.54 -15.13 -19.45
C THR A 263 -0.92 -15.27 -17.97
N ILE A 264 -1.88 -14.47 -17.50
CA ILE A 264 -2.28 -14.43 -16.08
C ILE A 264 -3.54 -15.26 -15.82
N ASN A 265 -3.67 -15.79 -14.60
CA ASN A 265 -4.93 -16.32 -14.10
C ASN A 265 -5.73 -15.17 -13.46
N THR A 266 -6.72 -14.66 -14.17
CA THR A 266 -7.49 -13.47 -13.76
C THR A 266 -8.25 -13.64 -12.46
N SER A 267 -8.70 -14.86 -12.10
CA SER A 267 -9.40 -15.14 -10.84
C SER A 267 -8.45 -15.11 -9.64
N ASP A 268 -7.29 -15.78 -9.75
CA ASP A 268 -6.30 -15.85 -8.68
C ASP A 268 -5.68 -14.47 -8.41
N VAL A 269 -5.40 -13.72 -9.48
CA VAL A 269 -4.91 -12.34 -9.37
C VAL A 269 -5.95 -11.45 -8.69
N ARG A 270 -7.22 -11.55 -9.07
CA ARG A 270 -8.27 -10.75 -8.46
C ARG A 270 -8.39 -11.05 -6.97
N GLU A 271 -8.50 -12.33 -6.59
CA GLU A 271 -8.65 -12.75 -5.19
C GLU A 271 -7.47 -12.27 -4.34
N LEU A 272 -6.24 -12.46 -4.83
CA LEU A 272 -5.04 -12.03 -4.11
C LEU A 272 -4.94 -10.50 -3.98
N PHE A 273 -5.23 -9.74 -5.06
CA PHE A 273 -5.14 -8.28 -5.00
C PHE A 273 -6.29 -7.68 -4.17
N GLU A 274 -7.44 -8.35 -4.08
CA GLU A 274 -8.51 -8.01 -3.15
C GLU A 274 -8.06 -8.24 -1.70
N GLU A 275 -7.43 -9.38 -1.40
CA GLU A 275 -6.90 -9.69 -0.07
C GLU A 275 -5.82 -8.68 0.37
N LEU A 276 -4.95 -8.29 -0.55
CA LEU A 276 -3.90 -7.32 -0.32
C LEU A 276 -4.38 -5.85 -0.38
N GLU A 277 -5.62 -5.59 -0.75
CA GLU A 277 -6.21 -4.26 -0.95
C GLU A 277 -5.51 -3.43 -2.04
N PHE A 278 -4.99 -4.09 -3.09
CA PHE A 278 -4.20 -3.48 -4.17
C PHE A 278 -5.04 -2.98 -5.35
N ASN A 279 -6.14 -2.27 -5.09
CA ASN A 279 -7.09 -1.81 -6.11
C ASN A 279 -6.42 -1.05 -7.27
N SER A 280 -5.58 -0.07 -6.95
CA SER A 280 -4.90 0.75 -7.96
C SER A 280 -3.87 -0.04 -8.81
N LEU A 281 -3.24 -1.06 -8.22
CA LEU A 281 -2.32 -1.94 -8.96
C LEU A 281 -3.07 -2.89 -9.88
N TYR A 282 -4.25 -3.34 -9.48
CA TYR A 282 -5.10 -4.18 -10.30
C TYR A 282 -5.61 -3.46 -11.55
N GLU A 283 -6.07 -2.20 -11.40
CA GLU A 283 -6.46 -1.35 -12.54
C GLU A 283 -5.31 -1.18 -13.53
N ARG A 284 -4.11 -0.86 -13.02
CA ARG A 284 -2.90 -0.73 -13.84
C ARG A 284 -2.50 -2.03 -14.54
N LEU A 285 -2.68 -3.17 -13.88
CA LEU A 285 -2.46 -4.48 -14.48
C LEU A 285 -3.42 -4.71 -15.64
N GLY A 286 -4.72 -4.36 -15.49
CA GLY A 286 -5.73 -4.45 -16.54
C GLY A 286 -5.34 -3.68 -17.81
N GLU A 287 -4.78 -2.47 -17.65
CA GLU A 287 -4.26 -1.69 -18.77
C GLU A 287 -3.12 -2.41 -19.51
N LEU A 288 -2.28 -3.18 -18.80
CA LEU A 288 -1.09 -3.81 -19.35
C LEU A 288 -1.37 -5.14 -20.06
N VAL A 289 -2.34 -5.91 -19.58
CA VAL A 289 -2.64 -7.23 -20.17
C VAL A 289 -3.65 -7.16 -21.31
N GLY A 290 -4.16 -5.96 -21.62
CA GLY A 290 -4.99 -5.70 -22.81
C GLY A 290 -6.32 -6.46 -22.83
N GLY A 291 -6.78 -6.95 -21.70
CA GLY A 291 -8.01 -7.70 -21.54
C GLY A 291 -8.94 -7.03 -20.51
N ASP A 292 -10.23 -7.31 -20.64
CA ASP A 292 -11.18 -7.03 -19.58
C ASP A 292 -10.83 -7.95 -18.39
N LEU A 293 -9.90 -7.50 -17.50
CA LEU A 293 -9.85 -8.09 -16.19
C LEU A 293 -11.25 -7.92 -15.58
N PRO A 294 -11.82 -8.97 -14.99
CA PRO A 294 -13.06 -8.83 -14.24
C PRO A 294 -12.84 -7.66 -13.28
N SER A 295 -13.73 -6.66 -13.34
CA SER A 295 -13.62 -5.53 -12.39
C SER A 295 -13.35 -6.08 -10.99
N MET A 296 -12.43 -5.49 -10.25
CA MET A 296 -12.32 -5.69 -8.78
C MET A 296 -13.57 -5.18 -8.06
N ALA A 297 -14.46 -4.53 -8.77
CA ALA A 297 -15.85 -4.56 -8.37
C ALA A 297 -16.25 -6.06 -8.26
N SER A 298 -15.93 -6.73 -7.12
CA SER A 298 -16.97 -7.44 -6.43
C SER A 298 -18.22 -6.62 -6.77
N GLN A 299 -19.32 -7.18 -7.16
CA GLN A 299 -20.59 -6.43 -7.18
C GLN A 299 -20.49 -5.49 -5.98
N GLU A 300 -20.07 -4.23 -6.24
CA GLU A 300 -20.17 -3.21 -5.23
C GLU A 300 -21.63 -3.31 -4.90
N ASN A 301 -21.91 -3.83 -3.72
CA ASN A 301 -23.27 -3.92 -3.26
C ASN A 301 -23.69 -2.47 -3.16
N ILE A 302 -24.25 -1.94 -4.25
CA ILE A 302 -24.83 -0.60 -4.26
C ILE A 302 -25.94 -0.65 -3.24
N LEU A 303 -25.79 0.18 -2.22
CA LEU A 303 -26.78 0.25 -1.17
C LEU A 303 -27.99 1.02 -1.71
N GLU A 304 -29.02 0.30 -2.09
CA GLU A 304 -30.29 0.88 -2.50
C GLU A 304 -31.23 0.95 -1.29
N ALA A 305 -31.75 2.13 -0.99
CA ALA A 305 -32.71 2.36 0.07
C ALA A 305 -34.11 2.53 -0.50
N GLU A 306 -35.09 1.90 0.14
CA GLU A 306 -36.50 2.09 -0.11
C GLU A 306 -37.11 2.90 1.07
N PRO A 307 -37.10 4.25 0.99
CA PRO A 307 -37.56 5.08 2.09
C PRO A 307 -39.11 4.99 2.23
N THR A 308 -39.56 4.70 3.43
CA THR A 308 -40.93 4.86 3.85
C THR A 308 -41.07 6.15 4.64
N ILE A 309 -41.47 7.23 3.98
CA ILE A 309 -41.63 8.54 4.61
C ILE A 309 -42.95 8.52 5.40
N ALA A 310 -42.87 8.72 6.72
CA ALA A 310 -44.05 8.80 7.56
C ALA A 310 -44.86 10.08 7.22
N THR A 311 -46.13 9.91 6.92
CA THR A 311 -47.02 11.03 6.52
C THR A 311 -47.92 11.53 7.66
N SER A 312 -47.95 10.79 8.79
CA SER A 312 -48.74 11.17 9.98
C SER A 312 -48.08 10.64 11.26
N ALA A 313 -48.36 11.27 12.40
CA ALA A 313 -47.88 10.84 13.69
C ALA A 313 -48.32 9.42 14.06
N ASP A 314 -49.57 9.04 13.77
CA ASP A 314 -50.06 7.70 14.07
C ASP A 314 -49.37 6.61 13.22
N GLN A 315 -49.12 6.87 11.93
CA GLN A 315 -48.32 5.98 11.08
C GLN A 315 -46.86 5.87 11.57
N CYS A 316 -46.27 7.00 11.95
CA CYS A 316 -44.92 7.02 12.46
C CYS A 316 -44.77 6.18 13.74
N VAL A 317 -45.72 6.32 14.67
CA VAL A 317 -45.76 5.53 15.92
C VAL A 317 -45.95 4.03 15.64
N GLU A 318 -46.76 3.65 14.67
CA GLU A 318 -46.95 2.25 14.25
C GLU A 318 -45.66 1.66 13.72
N LEU A 319 -44.95 2.37 12.82
CA LEU A 319 -43.68 1.94 12.24
C LEU A 319 -42.56 1.86 13.30
N LEU A 320 -42.43 2.86 14.18
CA LEU A 320 -41.51 2.82 15.33
C LEU A 320 -41.83 1.64 16.26
N GLY A 321 -43.11 1.36 16.50
CA GLY A 321 -43.55 0.20 17.27
C GLY A 321 -43.07 -1.13 16.68
N GLY A 322 -43.02 -1.25 15.35
CA GLY A 322 -42.43 -2.40 14.66
C GLY A 322 -40.93 -2.56 14.94
N LEU A 323 -40.16 -1.45 14.90
CA LEU A 323 -38.77 -1.46 15.25
C LEU A 323 -38.50 -1.91 16.70
N ILE A 324 -39.32 -1.42 17.64
CA ILE A 324 -39.20 -1.79 19.07
C ILE A 324 -39.50 -3.28 19.29
N GLN A 325 -40.47 -3.84 18.60
CA GLN A 325 -40.88 -5.24 18.74
C GLN A 325 -39.86 -6.24 18.19
N SER A 326 -39.00 -5.83 17.25
CA SER A 326 -38.00 -6.68 16.62
C SER A 326 -36.91 -7.18 17.58
N GLN A 327 -36.68 -6.47 18.69
CA GLN A 327 -35.60 -6.71 19.64
C GLN A 327 -34.17 -6.66 19.00
N LEU A 328 -34.08 -6.15 17.77
CA LEU A 328 -32.79 -5.92 17.10
C LEU A 328 -32.35 -4.48 17.35
N PRO A 329 -31.03 -4.21 17.33
CA PRO A 329 -30.52 -2.85 17.37
C PRO A 329 -31.07 -2.02 16.20
N VAL A 330 -31.36 -0.76 16.45
CA VAL A 330 -31.86 0.15 15.43
C VAL A 330 -30.71 1.03 14.93
N SER A 331 -30.46 1.02 13.64
CA SER A 331 -29.46 1.92 13.05
C SER A 331 -30.14 3.22 12.64
N ILE A 332 -29.56 4.34 13.08
CA ILE A 332 -30.13 5.68 12.93
C ILE A 332 -29.15 6.55 12.14
N ALA A 333 -29.68 7.21 11.11
CA ALA A 333 -29.01 8.34 10.46
C ALA A 333 -29.87 9.60 10.60
N TRP A 334 -29.27 10.75 10.39
CA TRP A 334 -29.89 12.03 10.68
C TRP A 334 -29.33 13.14 9.77
N ARG A 335 -30.13 14.20 9.64
CA ARG A 335 -29.72 15.48 9.08
C ARG A 335 -30.11 16.59 10.03
N ALA A 336 -29.29 17.62 10.10
CA ALA A 336 -29.56 18.82 10.87
C ALA A 336 -29.26 20.06 10.02
N ASP A 337 -29.86 21.18 10.41
CA ASP A 337 -29.55 22.50 9.87
C ASP A 337 -28.26 23.06 10.46
N ASP A 338 -27.88 24.26 10.07
CA ASP A 338 -26.65 24.94 10.52
C ASP A 338 -26.67 25.24 12.04
N ASP A 339 -27.83 25.32 12.66
CA ASP A 339 -28.03 25.53 14.09
C ASP A 339 -28.02 24.20 14.88
N GLY A 340 -27.93 23.07 14.19
CA GLY A 340 -27.91 21.73 14.77
C GLY A 340 -29.31 21.18 15.10
N SER A 341 -30.39 21.80 14.62
CA SER A 341 -31.77 21.30 14.77
C SER A 341 -32.01 20.17 13.78
N LEU A 342 -32.59 19.06 14.24
CA LEU A 342 -32.86 17.89 13.41
C LEU A 342 -33.91 18.19 12.34
N MET A 343 -33.51 18.00 11.07
CA MET A 343 -34.38 18.15 9.91
C MET A 343 -35.02 16.84 9.48
N ALA A 344 -34.29 15.75 9.58
CA ALA A 344 -34.79 14.41 9.26
C ALA A 344 -34.04 13.36 10.10
N LEU A 345 -34.73 12.24 10.36
CA LEU A 345 -34.18 11.07 11.00
C LEU A 345 -34.62 9.84 10.21
N ALA A 346 -33.70 8.94 9.92
CA ALA A 346 -33.97 7.65 9.30
C ALA A 346 -33.61 6.51 10.26
N ALA A 347 -34.43 5.45 10.26
CA ALA A 347 -34.28 4.31 11.15
C ALA A 347 -34.50 2.98 10.42
N VAL A 348 -33.62 2.00 10.69
CA VAL A 348 -33.69 0.64 10.14
C VAL A 348 -33.19 -0.37 11.17
N HIS A 349 -33.68 -1.61 11.15
CA HIS A 349 -33.26 -2.65 12.10
C HIS A 349 -32.85 -3.97 11.42
N GLU A 350 -33.31 -4.24 10.21
CA GLU A 350 -33.01 -5.49 9.50
C GLU A 350 -31.77 -5.32 8.60
N PRO A 351 -30.73 -6.12 8.78
CA PRO A 351 -29.50 -5.96 8.00
C PRO A 351 -29.66 -6.18 6.50
N GLU A 352 -30.63 -6.96 6.07
CA GLU A 352 -30.90 -7.29 4.66
C GLU A 352 -32.09 -6.51 4.07
N SER A 353 -32.77 -5.68 4.89
CA SER A 353 -33.90 -4.87 4.44
C SER A 353 -33.38 -3.66 3.64
N ALA A 354 -34.03 -3.37 2.53
CA ALA A 354 -33.91 -2.08 1.83
C ALA A 354 -34.86 -1.02 2.42
N GLY A 355 -35.85 -1.45 3.20
CA GLY A 355 -36.89 -0.58 3.77
C GLY A 355 -36.39 0.24 4.94
N VAL A 356 -36.50 1.56 4.86
CA VAL A 356 -36.02 2.50 5.88
C VAL A 356 -37.15 3.46 6.24
N LEU A 357 -37.49 3.55 7.54
CA LEU A 357 -38.39 4.59 8.03
C LEU A 357 -37.69 5.95 8.00
N VAL A 358 -38.33 6.95 7.38
CA VAL A 358 -37.88 8.34 7.40
C VAL A 358 -38.90 9.24 8.09
N ILE A 359 -38.42 10.06 9.02
CA ILE A 359 -39.23 10.97 9.84
C ILE A 359 -38.72 12.40 9.61
N GLU A 360 -39.58 13.27 9.10
CA GLU A 360 -39.24 14.67 8.87
C GLU A 360 -39.49 15.54 10.14
N THR A 361 -38.88 16.73 10.15
CA THR A 361 -38.93 17.71 11.27
C THR A 361 -40.34 17.86 11.88
N GLN A 362 -41.37 18.02 11.05
CA GLN A 362 -42.73 18.26 11.52
C GLN A 362 -43.26 17.14 12.41
N LEU A 363 -42.89 15.89 12.13
CA LEU A 363 -43.27 14.74 12.94
C LEU A 363 -42.32 14.53 14.13
N LEU A 364 -41.09 14.95 14.05
CA LEU A 364 -40.15 14.91 15.19
C LEU A 364 -40.55 15.84 16.34
N GLU A 365 -41.36 16.87 16.05
CA GLU A 365 -41.94 17.76 17.07
C GLU A 365 -43.23 17.22 17.72
N ASP A 366 -43.86 16.18 17.13
CA ASP A 366 -45.06 15.58 17.68
C ASP A 366 -44.79 14.76 18.94
N LYS A 367 -45.53 14.99 20.01
CA LYS A 367 -45.29 14.34 21.32
C LYS A 367 -45.51 12.84 21.32
N LYS A 368 -46.40 12.28 20.47
CA LYS A 368 -46.58 10.83 20.36
C LYS A 368 -45.35 10.19 19.67
N VAL A 369 -44.86 10.84 18.62
CA VAL A 369 -43.64 10.41 17.90
C VAL A 369 -42.43 10.49 18.81
N GLN A 370 -42.27 11.59 19.55
CA GLN A 370 -41.20 11.74 20.53
C GLN A 370 -41.22 10.62 21.58
N SER A 371 -42.40 10.28 22.12
CA SER A 371 -42.48 9.20 23.11
C SER A 371 -42.13 7.82 22.52
N ALA A 372 -42.54 7.54 21.30
CA ALA A 372 -42.18 6.29 20.62
C ALA A 372 -40.69 6.25 20.26
N LEU A 373 -40.13 7.40 19.87
CA LEU A 373 -38.69 7.51 19.55
C LEU A 373 -37.82 7.35 20.81
N GLU A 374 -38.24 7.88 21.96
CA GLU A 374 -37.56 7.65 23.24
C GLU A 374 -37.46 6.16 23.60
N GLU A 375 -38.48 5.36 23.27
CA GLU A 375 -38.43 3.91 23.48
C GLU A 375 -37.38 3.23 22.58
N VAL A 376 -37.22 3.67 21.33
CA VAL A 376 -36.19 3.18 20.41
C VAL A 376 -34.77 3.55 20.90
N LEU A 377 -34.64 4.79 21.43
CA LEU A 377 -33.35 5.33 21.90
C LEU A 377 -32.94 4.83 23.29
N ASN A 378 -33.76 4.00 23.95
CA ASN A 378 -33.55 3.59 25.33
C ASN A 378 -32.59 2.40 25.43
N VAL A 379 -31.66 2.47 26.40
CA VAL A 379 -30.66 1.41 26.69
C VAL A 379 -31.30 0.09 27.17
N ASP A 380 -32.46 0.18 27.90
CA ASP A 380 -33.14 -1.01 28.42
C ASP A 380 -33.92 -1.80 27.35
N ARG A 381 -33.91 -1.32 26.12
CA ARG A 381 -34.48 -1.94 24.95
C ARG A 381 -33.39 -2.48 24.02
N ASN A 382 -33.47 -2.16 22.75
CA ASN A 382 -32.57 -2.67 21.73
C ASN A 382 -31.28 -1.84 21.60
N GLY A 383 -31.33 -0.59 22.02
CA GLY A 383 -30.32 0.41 21.76
C GLY A 383 -30.24 0.80 20.28
N PHE A 384 -29.36 1.73 19.98
CA PHE A 384 -29.18 2.19 18.60
C PHE A 384 -27.71 2.34 18.22
N ASP A 385 -27.46 2.22 16.91
CA ASP A 385 -26.18 2.49 16.27
C ASP A 385 -26.31 3.72 15.38
N THR A 386 -25.26 4.53 15.26
CA THR A 386 -25.28 5.73 14.41
C THR A 386 -23.89 6.09 13.91
N HIS A 387 -23.80 7.13 13.10
CA HIS A 387 -22.57 7.79 12.72
C HIS A 387 -22.57 9.22 13.27
N ASP A 388 -21.48 9.65 13.91
CA ASP A 388 -21.35 10.95 14.62
C ASP A 388 -22.45 11.17 15.67
N ALA A 389 -22.48 10.26 16.64
CA ALA A 389 -23.45 10.26 17.74
C ALA A 389 -23.45 11.55 18.57
N LYS A 390 -22.33 12.28 18.62
CA LYS A 390 -22.22 13.52 19.39
C LYS A 390 -23.19 14.59 18.84
N GLN A 391 -23.23 14.77 17.54
CA GLN A 391 -24.12 15.75 16.91
C GLN A 391 -25.58 15.30 16.97
N LEU A 392 -25.86 14.01 16.71
CA LEU A 392 -27.20 13.45 16.90
C LEU A 392 -27.72 13.69 18.32
N THR A 393 -26.89 13.42 19.35
CA THR A 393 -27.26 13.62 20.77
C THR A 393 -27.62 15.08 21.05
N ARG A 394 -26.93 16.03 20.43
CA ARG A 394 -27.26 17.46 20.56
C ARG A 394 -28.64 17.79 19.95
N GLY A 395 -28.90 17.34 18.74
CA GLY A 395 -30.20 17.55 18.09
C GLY A 395 -31.35 16.90 18.84
N LEU A 396 -31.19 15.67 19.32
CA LEU A 396 -32.21 14.99 20.14
C LEU A 396 -32.46 15.73 21.45
N ARG A 397 -31.46 16.28 22.10
CA ARG A 397 -31.63 17.06 23.33
C ARG A 397 -32.39 18.35 23.10
N GLN A 398 -32.25 19.01 21.96
CA GLN A 398 -33.07 20.19 21.62
C GLN A 398 -34.56 19.84 21.54
N LEU A 399 -34.88 18.61 21.11
CA LEU A 399 -36.26 18.09 21.13
C LEU A 399 -36.70 17.58 22.50
N GLY A 400 -35.81 17.60 23.51
CA GLY A 400 -36.09 17.10 24.87
C GLY A 400 -35.98 15.58 25.00
N LEU A 401 -35.38 14.89 24.02
CA LEU A 401 -35.24 13.43 23.97
C LEU A 401 -33.90 12.99 24.62
N LYS A 402 -33.92 11.83 25.25
CA LYS A 402 -32.71 11.16 25.78
C LYS A 402 -32.18 10.16 24.78
N SER A 403 -30.85 10.00 24.73
CA SER A 403 -30.14 9.09 23.81
C SER A 403 -29.18 8.15 24.58
N ASP A 404 -29.67 7.57 25.69
CA ASP A 404 -28.85 6.76 26.58
C ASP A 404 -28.54 5.35 26.01
N GLY A 405 -29.26 4.93 24.97
CA GLY A 405 -29.13 3.62 24.34
C GLY A 405 -28.12 3.51 23.21
N LEU A 406 -27.19 4.47 23.08
CA LEU A 406 -26.13 4.39 22.06
C LEU A 406 -25.26 3.14 22.28
N ARG A 407 -25.14 2.33 21.25
CA ARG A 407 -24.31 1.12 21.21
C ARG A 407 -23.02 1.36 20.42
N VAL A 408 -23.16 1.69 19.12
CA VAL A 408 -22.05 1.92 18.22
C VAL A 408 -22.15 3.30 17.56
N ASP A 409 -21.07 4.07 17.70
CA ASP A 409 -20.78 5.20 16.85
C ASP A 409 -19.71 4.76 15.84
N THR A 410 -20.10 4.68 14.57
CA THR A 410 -19.20 4.18 13.53
C THR A 410 -18.02 5.12 13.22
N ALA A 411 -18.13 6.43 13.52
CA ALA A 411 -17.01 7.36 13.39
C ALA A 411 -15.96 7.11 14.47
N ILE A 412 -16.37 6.93 15.74
CA ILE A 412 -15.48 6.60 16.86
C ILE A 412 -14.88 5.20 16.68
N ALA A 413 -15.69 4.22 16.26
CA ALA A 413 -15.21 2.89 15.94
C ALA A 413 -14.13 2.93 14.84
N GLY A 414 -14.35 3.72 13.79
CA GLY A 414 -13.36 3.95 12.72
C GLY A 414 -12.06 4.55 13.24
N TYR A 415 -12.15 5.55 14.12
CA TYR A 415 -10.98 6.14 14.79
C TYR A 415 -10.17 5.11 15.60
N LEU A 416 -10.83 4.26 16.37
CA LEU A 416 -10.14 3.24 17.15
C LEU A 416 -9.48 2.16 16.28
N LEU A 417 -10.15 1.78 15.20
CA LEU A 417 -9.64 0.75 14.29
C LEU A 417 -8.48 1.25 13.43
N ASP A 418 -8.46 2.53 13.08
CA ASP A 418 -7.39 3.17 12.31
C ASP A 418 -7.19 4.63 12.74
N PRO A 419 -6.38 4.90 13.78
CA PRO A 419 -6.14 6.25 14.29
C PRO A 419 -5.39 7.17 13.31
N SER A 420 -4.78 6.61 12.26
CA SER A 420 -4.03 7.37 11.25
C SER A 420 -4.92 8.03 10.20
N GLY A 421 -6.19 7.63 10.11
CA GLY A 421 -7.19 8.19 9.21
C GLY A 421 -7.47 9.66 9.55
N GLY A 422 -7.31 10.57 8.58
CA GLY A 422 -7.54 12.00 8.81
C GLY A 422 -9.01 12.38 8.93
N ARG A 423 -9.93 11.57 8.41
CA ARG A 423 -11.39 11.74 8.47
C ARG A 423 -12.07 10.37 8.51
N TYR A 424 -13.17 10.30 9.25
CA TYR A 424 -13.97 9.07 9.41
C TYR A 424 -15.34 9.27 8.79
N VAL A 425 -15.36 9.45 7.47
CA VAL A 425 -16.59 9.69 6.67
C VAL A 425 -17.30 8.37 6.46
N LEU A 426 -18.62 8.36 6.60
CA LEU A 426 -19.44 7.15 6.55
C LEU A 426 -19.24 6.33 5.25
N ASP A 427 -19.19 7.00 4.10
CA ASP A 427 -19.03 6.36 2.79
C ASP A 427 -17.65 5.67 2.67
N GLU A 428 -16.57 6.34 3.14
CA GLU A 428 -15.22 5.80 3.14
C GLU A 428 -15.10 4.59 4.08
N LEU A 429 -15.73 4.67 5.27
CA LEU A 429 -15.75 3.56 6.21
C LEU A 429 -16.55 2.37 5.67
N LEU A 430 -17.70 2.62 5.03
CA LEU A 430 -18.52 1.59 4.41
C LEU A 430 -17.76 0.86 3.30
N LYS A 431 -17.10 1.62 2.43
CA LYS A 431 -16.23 1.07 1.38
C LYS A 431 -15.09 0.26 1.96
N LYS A 432 -14.40 0.80 2.98
CA LYS A 432 -13.24 0.18 3.62
C LYS A 432 -13.59 -1.14 4.34
N TYR A 433 -14.66 -1.16 5.13
CA TYR A 433 -14.96 -2.29 6.03
C TYR A 433 -16.05 -3.24 5.52
N CYS A 434 -16.93 -2.78 4.62
CA CYS A 434 -18.04 -3.57 4.10
C CYS A 434 -18.00 -3.79 2.58
N ARG A 435 -17.01 -3.20 1.86
CA ARG A 435 -16.92 -3.25 0.39
C ARG A 435 -18.25 -2.90 -0.29
N THR A 436 -18.90 -1.87 0.22
CA THR A 436 -20.22 -1.39 -0.23
C THR A 436 -20.13 0.09 -0.52
N GLU A 437 -20.76 0.56 -1.59
CA GLU A 437 -20.81 1.98 -1.94
C GLU A 437 -22.25 2.53 -1.86
N ILE A 438 -22.36 3.81 -1.51
CA ILE A 438 -23.57 4.58 -1.59
C ILE A 438 -23.50 5.41 -2.87
N VAL A 439 -24.43 5.20 -3.80
CA VAL A 439 -24.58 6.09 -4.95
C VAL A 439 -25.40 7.29 -4.51
N ARG A 440 -24.76 8.43 -4.33
CA ARG A 440 -25.45 9.71 -4.12
C ARG A 440 -25.78 10.33 -5.47
N GLY A 441 -26.90 11.06 -5.60
CA GLY A 441 -27.20 11.83 -6.81
C GLY A 441 -26.04 12.79 -7.12
N ASP A 442 -25.85 13.09 -8.40
CA ASP A 442 -24.73 13.94 -8.88
C ASP A 442 -24.57 15.18 -8.00
N VAL A 443 -23.40 15.30 -7.37
CA VAL A 443 -23.00 16.53 -6.69
C VAL A 443 -22.76 17.56 -7.78
N VAL A 444 -23.68 18.50 -7.92
CA VAL A 444 -23.50 19.66 -8.83
C VAL A 444 -22.26 20.42 -8.39
N GLU A 445 -21.30 20.56 -9.29
CA GLU A 445 -20.04 21.30 -9.02
C GLU A 445 -20.35 22.69 -8.45
N ALA A 446 -19.58 23.10 -7.45
CA ALA A 446 -19.73 24.38 -6.77
C ALA A 446 -19.67 25.55 -7.78
N GLY A 447 -20.84 26.09 -8.13
CA GLY A 447 -21.01 27.21 -9.06
C GLY A 447 -22.27 27.19 -9.90
N GLN A 448 -23.01 26.07 -9.93
CA GLN A 448 -24.31 26.00 -10.57
C GLN A 448 -25.40 26.06 -9.47
N LEU A 449 -26.20 27.11 -9.50
CA LEU A 449 -27.41 27.24 -8.66
C LEU A 449 -28.37 26.14 -9.10
N ASP A 450 -28.44 25.03 -8.37
CA ASP A 450 -29.48 24.04 -8.53
C ASP A 450 -30.74 24.53 -7.80
N LEU A 451 -31.70 25.02 -8.58
CA LEU A 451 -33.01 25.43 -8.13
C LEU A 451 -33.97 24.24 -7.96
N ALA A 452 -33.48 22.99 -8.03
CA ALA A 452 -34.29 21.78 -8.06
C ALA A 452 -33.68 20.57 -7.32
N GLY A 453 -32.76 20.75 -6.34
CA GLY A 453 -32.49 19.70 -5.36
C GLY A 453 -33.75 19.43 -4.58
N SER A 454 -34.52 18.40 -4.98
CA SER A 454 -35.82 18.11 -4.36
C SER A 454 -35.58 17.67 -2.90
N SER A 455 -36.47 18.06 -1.99
CA SER A 455 -36.47 17.54 -0.61
C SER A 455 -36.43 16.00 -0.57
N ASP A 456 -36.89 15.35 -1.62
CA ASP A 456 -36.95 13.90 -1.79
C ASP A 456 -35.55 13.28 -1.91
N ASP A 457 -34.55 13.95 -2.57
CA ASP A 457 -33.20 13.47 -2.68
C ASP A 457 -32.47 13.48 -1.33
N GLN A 458 -32.70 14.49 -0.51
CA GLN A 458 -32.13 14.57 0.85
C GLN A 458 -32.71 13.50 1.79
N LEU A 459 -33.98 13.16 1.65
CA LEU A 459 -34.64 12.10 2.42
C LEU A 459 -34.13 10.72 1.97
N LEU A 460 -33.86 10.54 0.69
CA LEU A 460 -33.24 9.32 0.17
C LEU A 460 -31.82 9.15 0.67
N ASP A 461 -31.06 10.22 0.75
CA ASP A 461 -29.66 10.17 1.25
C ASP A 461 -29.63 9.84 2.76
N VAL A 462 -30.51 10.38 3.57
CA VAL A 462 -30.55 10.01 5.00
C VAL A 462 -30.99 8.55 5.20
N ALA A 463 -31.85 8.02 4.31
CA ALA A 463 -32.21 6.61 4.33
C ALA A 463 -31.04 5.71 3.96
N ARG A 464 -30.25 6.08 2.94
CA ARG A 464 -29.03 5.37 2.56
C ARG A 464 -28.00 5.37 3.69
N ASP A 465 -27.83 6.50 4.38
CA ASP A 465 -26.94 6.60 5.54
C ASP A 465 -27.37 5.67 6.68
N ALA A 466 -28.66 5.52 6.95
CA ALA A 466 -29.16 4.58 7.96
C ALA A 466 -28.81 3.11 7.60
N LEU A 467 -28.97 2.74 6.34
CA LEU A 467 -28.56 1.43 5.84
C LEU A 467 -27.03 1.24 5.93
N ALA A 468 -26.26 2.28 5.61
CA ALA A 468 -24.80 2.23 5.73
C ALA A 468 -24.37 1.98 7.18
N VAL A 469 -24.95 2.68 8.14
CA VAL A 469 -24.73 2.43 9.57
C VAL A 469 -25.11 1.00 9.94
N ASN A 470 -26.25 0.52 9.43
CA ASN A 470 -26.76 -0.83 9.71
C ASN A 470 -25.81 -1.95 9.23
N ARG A 471 -25.15 -1.76 8.08
CA ARG A 471 -24.12 -2.69 7.57
C ARG A 471 -22.81 -2.58 8.32
N LEU A 472 -22.41 -1.36 8.65
CA LEU A 472 -21.09 -1.06 9.17
C LEU A 472 -20.96 -1.37 10.67
N ALA A 473 -21.96 -1.07 11.48
CA ALA A 473 -21.88 -1.19 12.94
C ALA A 473 -21.58 -2.62 13.44
N PRO A 474 -22.21 -3.70 12.92
CA PRO A 474 -21.87 -5.06 13.32
C PRO A 474 -20.42 -5.44 12.95
N THR A 475 -19.98 -5.07 11.73
CA THR A 475 -18.64 -5.35 11.25
C THR A 475 -17.59 -4.68 12.14
N MET A 476 -17.77 -3.40 12.45
CA MET A 476 -16.85 -2.66 13.31
C MET A 476 -16.87 -3.17 14.76
N SER A 477 -18.02 -3.53 15.30
CA SER A 477 -18.11 -4.14 16.63
C SER A 477 -17.31 -5.44 16.73
N ASN A 478 -17.39 -6.28 15.71
CA ASN A 478 -16.61 -7.52 15.65
C ASN A 478 -15.10 -7.23 15.62
N LEU A 479 -14.66 -6.28 14.78
CA LEU A 479 -13.25 -5.89 14.69
C LEU A 479 -12.72 -5.27 16.00
N ILE A 480 -13.51 -4.45 16.70
CA ILE A 480 -13.17 -3.91 18.03
C ILE A 480 -12.97 -5.07 19.03
N ASN A 481 -13.83 -6.08 18.98
CA ASN A 481 -13.73 -7.25 19.85
C ASN A 481 -12.49 -8.10 19.52
N GLU A 482 -12.22 -8.38 18.24
CA GLU A 482 -11.05 -9.13 17.77
C GLU A 482 -9.75 -8.45 18.18
N ARG A 483 -9.70 -7.11 18.14
CA ARG A 483 -8.53 -6.32 18.56
C ARG A 483 -8.48 -6.06 20.08
N SER A 484 -9.35 -6.66 20.87
CA SER A 484 -9.41 -6.52 22.33
C SER A 484 -9.60 -5.07 22.80
N MET A 485 -10.29 -4.23 22.03
CA MET A 485 -10.54 -2.82 22.31
C MET A 485 -11.93 -2.54 22.92
N VAL A 486 -12.72 -3.56 23.25
CA VAL A 486 -14.08 -3.42 23.79
C VAL A 486 -14.09 -2.54 25.04
N TRP A 487 -13.18 -2.76 25.98
CA TRP A 487 -13.08 -1.94 27.21
C TRP A 487 -12.81 -0.46 26.88
N LEU A 488 -11.91 -0.18 25.96
CA LEU A 488 -11.58 1.19 25.55
C LEU A 488 -12.80 1.87 24.93
N TYR A 489 -13.53 1.16 24.06
CA TYR A 489 -14.72 1.68 23.42
C TYR A 489 -15.86 1.92 24.44
N GLU A 490 -16.19 0.91 25.27
CA GLU A 490 -17.38 0.94 26.12
C GLU A 490 -17.20 1.78 27.38
N GLU A 491 -16.01 1.79 27.98
CA GLU A 491 -15.77 2.44 29.25
C GLU A 491 -15.17 3.85 29.11
N LEU A 492 -14.58 4.19 27.96
CA LEU A 492 -13.97 5.51 27.73
C LEU A 492 -14.62 6.26 26.57
N GLU A 493 -14.53 5.77 25.34
CA GLU A 493 -14.88 6.56 24.15
C GLU A 493 -16.39 6.80 24.03
N ARG A 494 -17.21 5.77 24.17
CA ARG A 494 -18.67 5.89 24.08
C ARG A 494 -19.25 6.82 25.18
N PRO A 495 -18.91 6.69 26.49
CA PRO A 495 -19.36 7.63 27.52
C PRO A 495 -18.90 9.07 27.28
N LEU A 496 -17.70 9.24 26.72
CA LEU A 496 -17.13 10.56 26.45
C LEU A 496 -17.96 11.38 25.45
N ILE A 497 -18.63 10.72 24.50
CA ILE A 497 -19.55 11.37 23.54
C ILE A 497 -20.57 12.25 24.25
N SER A 498 -21.25 11.70 25.27
CA SER A 498 -22.26 12.43 26.05
C SER A 498 -21.66 13.57 26.86
N VAL A 499 -20.44 13.39 27.37
CA VAL A 499 -19.73 14.44 28.14
C VAL A 499 -19.37 15.60 27.21
N LEU A 500 -18.73 15.31 26.07
CA LEU A 500 -18.31 16.32 25.11
C LEU A 500 -19.51 17.07 24.52
N SER A 501 -20.59 16.36 24.19
CA SER A 501 -21.83 16.97 23.72
C SER A 501 -22.38 18.01 24.74
N ARG A 502 -22.37 17.69 26.04
CA ARG A 502 -22.81 18.64 27.08
C ARG A 502 -21.84 19.79 27.28
N MET A 503 -20.55 19.56 27.13
CA MET A 503 -19.55 20.63 27.21
C MET A 503 -19.72 21.64 26.06
N GLU A 504 -19.99 21.17 24.85
CA GLU A 504 -20.25 22.04 23.70
C GLU A 504 -21.55 22.86 23.88
N ASP A 505 -22.60 22.26 24.41
CA ASP A 505 -23.84 22.98 24.73
C ASP A 505 -23.65 24.06 25.80
N ALA A 506 -22.82 23.77 26.81
CA ALA A 506 -22.49 24.75 27.85
C ALA A 506 -21.67 25.91 27.30
N GLY A 507 -20.83 25.62 26.29
CA GLY A 507 -19.93 26.58 25.68
C GLY A 507 -18.82 27.08 26.60
N VAL A 508 -17.99 27.96 26.08
CA VAL A 508 -16.93 28.66 26.83
C VAL A 508 -17.11 30.16 26.65
N GLY A 509 -17.13 30.89 27.79
CA GLY A 509 -17.17 32.35 27.75
C GLY A 509 -15.88 32.92 27.13
N VAL A 510 -16.04 33.78 26.13
CA VAL A 510 -14.91 34.44 25.47
C VAL A 510 -15.03 35.96 25.55
N ASP A 511 -13.92 36.66 25.74
CA ASP A 511 -13.86 38.11 25.62
C ASP A 511 -13.74 38.48 24.14
N VAL A 512 -14.89 38.84 23.54
CA VAL A 512 -14.97 39.21 22.13
C VAL A 512 -14.14 40.43 21.81
N THR A 513 -13.99 41.38 22.77
CA THR A 513 -13.18 42.60 22.59
C THR A 513 -11.71 42.25 22.42
N GLU A 514 -11.22 41.39 23.32
CA GLU A 514 -9.82 40.94 23.28
C GLU A 514 -9.55 40.07 22.03
N LEU A 515 -10.44 39.16 21.67
CA LEU A 515 -10.29 38.36 20.43
C LEU A 515 -10.26 39.25 19.19
N THR A 516 -11.10 40.27 19.13
CA THR A 516 -11.08 41.25 18.03
C THR A 516 -9.76 42.00 17.98
N ARG A 517 -9.26 42.45 19.13
CA ARG A 517 -7.95 43.12 19.25
C ARG A 517 -6.81 42.21 18.76
N MET A 518 -6.81 40.93 19.16
CA MET A 518 -5.82 39.96 18.71
C MET A 518 -5.90 39.69 17.21
N ARG A 519 -7.12 39.53 16.68
CA ARG A 519 -7.33 39.35 15.23
C ARG A 519 -6.75 40.55 14.45
N ASP A 520 -7.09 41.77 14.86
CA ASP A 520 -6.67 43.00 14.17
C ASP A 520 -5.14 43.20 14.24
N TYR A 521 -4.51 42.73 15.34
CA TYR A 521 -3.04 42.70 15.46
C TYR A 521 -2.38 41.68 14.54
N LEU A 522 -3.02 40.51 14.29
CA LEU A 522 -2.47 39.45 13.43
C LEU A 522 -2.69 39.71 11.93
N VAL A 523 -3.71 40.49 11.57
CA VAL A 523 -4.06 40.80 10.18
C VAL A 523 -3.40 42.09 9.69
N GLY A 524 -3.03 43.00 10.61
CA GLY A 524 -2.31 44.29 10.31
C GLY A 524 -0.82 44.08 10.27
#